data_c4675b746d49e269447f8ef1bdb0da44
#
_entry.id   c4675b746d49e269447f8ef1bdb0da44
#
_cell.length_a   1.000
_cell.length_b   1.000
_cell.length_c   1.000
_cell.angle_alpha   90.00
_cell.angle_beta   90.00
_cell.angle_gamma   90.00
#
_symmetry.space_group_name_H-M   'P 1'
#
loop_
_entity.id
_entity.type
_entity.pdbx_description
1 polymer ?
#
loop_
_entity_poly.entity_id
_entity_poly.type
_entity_poly.pdbx_seq_one_letter_code
_entity_poly.pdbx_strand_id
1 'polypeptide(L)'
;MPEITKSLEDIQTVVIIGNGSVATHLIEHFTALNISVVQQFGRIQKTVSTPKIPFTNNYNHIRTDADLYIVSVSDDAISEVVNQIPEINGIIVHTAGSISMEMLAAKYSNYGVLYPLQSFSKNRNIDLQNSPFFIEANNSDTEIALLHFAKRISNNVKVMSYDERLTLHIAAVFTCNFTNHMATIAKELLESKNIDFTYLSPLIKETFDKILTSNPKESQTGPAKRNDIKILEKHSEMLTSNPIFQEIYTIISSSITTMYNKE
;
A
#
# COMPACT_ATOMS: atom_id res chain seq x y z
N MET A 1 -16.70 41.89 -9.10
CA MET A 1 -15.92 41.03 -10.01
C MET A 1 -16.44 39.59 -9.74
N PRO A 2 -16.81 38.82 -10.74
CA PRO A 2 -17.17 37.42 -10.46
C PRO A 2 -15.92 36.73 -9.93
N GLU A 3 -16.04 36.07 -8.78
CA GLU A 3 -15.03 35.11 -8.31
C GLU A 3 -14.83 34.08 -9.42
N ILE A 4 -13.61 34.00 -9.93
CA ILE A 4 -13.21 32.92 -10.83
C ILE A 4 -13.25 31.66 -9.93
N THR A 5 -14.34 30.93 -10.00
CA THR A 5 -14.42 29.59 -9.42
C THR A 5 -13.32 28.77 -10.07
N LYS A 6 -12.23 28.56 -9.35
CA LYS A 6 -11.10 27.72 -9.78
C LYS A 6 -11.68 26.34 -10.13
N SER A 7 -11.50 25.90 -11.38
CA SER A 7 -11.95 24.57 -11.79
C SER A 7 -11.24 23.54 -10.94
N LEU A 8 -11.98 22.58 -10.36
CA LEU A 8 -11.41 21.47 -9.58
C LEU A 8 -10.45 20.61 -10.43
N GLU A 9 -10.53 20.72 -11.75
CA GLU A 9 -9.76 19.92 -12.71
C GLU A 9 -8.24 20.18 -12.67
N ASP A 10 -7.77 21.31 -12.14
CA ASP A 10 -6.35 21.69 -12.16
C ASP A 10 -5.74 21.73 -10.74
N ILE A 11 -5.44 20.55 -10.21
CA ILE A 11 -4.76 20.39 -8.92
C ILE A 11 -3.29 20.83 -9.08
N GLN A 12 -2.91 21.98 -8.49
CA GLN A 12 -1.57 22.57 -8.52
C GLN A 12 -0.87 22.44 -7.16
N THR A 13 -1.62 22.56 -6.06
CA THR A 13 -1.10 22.63 -4.70
C THR A 13 -1.58 21.47 -3.86
N VAL A 14 -0.64 20.82 -3.14
CA VAL A 14 -0.92 19.64 -2.33
C VAL A 14 -0.50 19.87 -0.89
N VAL A 15 -1.37 19.49 0.06
CA VAL A 15 -1.03 19.33 1.47
C VAL A 15 -0.95 17.84 1.79
N ILE A 16 0.17 17.39 2.37
CA ILE A 16 0.34 16.01 2.82
C ILE A 16 0.10 15.92 4.32
N ILE A 17 -0.88 15.12 4.73
CA ILE A 17 -1.23 14.89 6.13
C ILE A 17 -0.73 13.50 6.52
N GLY A 18 0.40 13.49 7.18
CA GLY A 18 1.15 12.31 7.55
C GLY A 18 2.66 12.48 7.40
N ASN A 19 3.42 11.64 8.08
CA ASN A 19 4.88 11.59 8.00
C ASN A 19 5.43 10.15 8.03
N GLY A 20 4.60 9.19 7.62
CA GLY A 20 4.95 7.79 7.42
C GLY A 20 5.74 7.55 6.13
N SER A 21 5.99 6.28 5.81
CA SER A 21 6.73 5.90 4.60
C SER A 21 5.99 6.35 3.33
N VAL A 22 4.67 6.16 3.25
CA VAL A 22 3.88 6.60 2.09
C VAL A 22 4.00 8.11 1.89
N ALA A 23 3.76 8.91 2.94
CA ALA A 23 3.88 10.36 2.88
C ALA A 23 5.26 10.82 2.39
N THR A 24 6.33 10.20 2.90
CA THR A 24 7.71 10.53 2.52
C THR A 24 7.94 10.27 1.03
N HIS A 25 7.58 9.08 0.53
CA HIS A 25 7.76 8.75 -0.89
C HIS A 25 6.90 9.60 -1.82
N LEU A 26 5.66 9.94 -1.42
CA LEU A 26 4.82 10.85 -2.19
C LEU A 26 5.44 12.25 -2.28
N ILE A 27 5.97 12.79 -1.18
CA ILE A 27 6.64 14.09 -1.17
C ILE A 27 7.87 14.08 -2.09
N GLU A 28 8.72 13.07 -2.01
CA GLU A 28 9.90 12.92 -2.86
C GLU A 28 9.51 12.84 -4.34
N HIS A 29 8.51 12.01 -4.65
CA HIS A 29 8.01 11.83 -6.00
C HIS A 29 7.38 13.11 -6.57
N PHE A 30 6.53 13.79 -5.80
CA PHE A 30 5.91 15.06 -6.20
C PHE A 30 6.95 16.14 -6.43
N THR A 31 7.96 16.21 -5.57
CA THR A 31 9.08 17.13 -5.74
C THR A 31 9.84 16.88 -7.06
N ALA A 32 10.12 15.62 -7.39
CA ALA A 32 10.78 15.24 -8.63
C ALA A 32 9.95 15.60 -9.88
N LEU A 33 8.63 15.61 -9.76
CA LEU A 33 7.68 15.99 -10.83
C LEU A 33 7.33 17.50 -10.83
N ASN A 34 7.97 18.32 -9.99
CA ASN A 34 7.66 19.74 -9.81
C ASN A 34 6.18 20.00 -9.40
N ILE A 35 5.56 19.07 -8.67
CA ILE A 35 4.24 19.27 -8.07
C ILE A 35 4.44 20.02 -6.74
N SER A 36 3.69 21.08 -6.53
CA SER A 36 3.85 21.97 -5.39
C SER A 36 3.26 21.37 -4.11
N VAL A 37 4.10 20.74 -3.27
CA VAL A 37 3.71 20.37 -1.90
C VAL A 37 3.88 21.61 -1.02
N VAL A 38 2.76 22.27 -0.72
CA VAL A 38 2.74 23.55 -0.02
C VAL A 38 2.81 23.44 1.50
N GLN A 39 2.50 22.26 2.05
CA GLN A 39 2.63 21.99 3.48
C GLN A 39 2.64 20.49 3.75
N GLN A 40 3.36 20.10 4.81
CA GLN A 40 3.24 18.79 5.45
C GLN A 40 2.75 18.95 6.88
N PHE A 41 1.78 18.14 7.26
CA PHE A 41 1.33 17.96 8.66
C PHE A 41 1.82 16.63 9.22
N GLY A 42 2.28 16.63 10.48
CA GLY A 42 2.66 15.39 11.16
C GLY A 42 2.93 15.61 12.65
N ARG A 43 2.86 14.57 13.47
CA ARG A 43 3.09 14.68 14.94
C ARG A 43 4.49 15.11 15.30
N ILE A 44 5.49 14.69 14.55
CA ILE A 44 6.92 14.96 14.80
C ILE A 44 7.56 15.31 13.47
N GLN A 45 8.24 16.46 13.41
CA GLN A 45 9.01 16.82 12.22
C GLN A 45 10.16 15.81 12.03
N LYS A 46 10.19 15.15 10.88
CA LYS A 46 11.34 14.35 10.48
C LYS A 46 12.27 15.22 9.66
N THR A 47 13.57 15.05 9.87
CA THR A 47 14.58 15.70 9.04
C THR A 47 14.50 15.05 7.66
N VAL A 48 13.91 15.75 6.68
CA VAL A 48 13.87 15.32 5.28
C VAL A 48 15.02 16.01 4.57
N SER A 49 15.75 15.27 3.78
CA SER A 49 16.94 15.75 3.06
C SER A 49 16.64 16.59 1.81
N THR A 50 15.39 16.94 1.56
CA THR A 50 14.91 17.62 0.34
C THR A 50 13.86 18.71 0.65
N PRO A 51 13.47 19.56 -0.29
CA PRO A 51 13.29 21.00 -0.07
C PRO A 51 12.47 21.29 1.19
N LYS A 52 12.75 22.43 1.82
CA LYS A 52 12.06 22.88 3.04
C LYS A 52 10.57 23.08 2.78
N ILE A 53 9.80 21.99 2.80
CA ILE A 53 8.34 22.07 2.80
C ILE A 53 7.91 22.60 4.17
N PRO A 54 7.04 23.63 4.23
CA PRO A 54 6.46 24.10 5.47
C PRO A 54 5.85 22.95 6.27
N PHE A 55 6.23 22.81 7.52
CA PHE A 55 5.77 21.75 8.40
C PHE A 55 4.96 22.32 9.56
N THR A 56 3.87 21.64 9.94
CA THR A 56 3.13 21.93 11.17
C THR A 56 2.72 20.64 11.88
N ASN A 57 2.61 20.70 13.20
CA ASN A 57 2.01 19.67 14.06
C ASN A 57 0.73 20.16 14.75
N ASN A 58 0.27 21.35 14.39
CA ASN A 58 -0.97 21.94 14.92
C ASN A 58 -2.04 21.94 13.82
N TYR A 59 -3.17 21.28 14.06
CA TYR A 59 -4.28 21.21 13.12
C TYR A 59 -4.82 22.58 12.72
N ASN A 60 -4.84 23.55 13.64
CA ASN A 60 -5.29 24.91 13.34
C ASN A 60 -4.36 25.69 12.38
N HIS A 61 -3.16 25.17 12.13
CA HIS A 61 -2.20 25.74 11.20
C HIS A 61 -2.14 24.98 9.86
N ILE A 62 -3.03 24.02 9.64
CA ILE A 62 -3.17 23.39 8.34
C ILE A 62 -3.73 24.42 7.37
N ARG A 63 -3.06 24.59 6.23
CA ARG A 63 -3.55 25.46 5.15
C ARG A 63 -4.90 24.94 4.66
N THR A 64 -5.83 25.86 4.39
CA THR A 64 -7.20 25.53 3.95
C THR A 64 -7.46 25.90 2.49
N ASP A 65 -6.44 26.46 1.80
CA ASP A 65 -6.49 27.01 0.45
C ASP A 65 -5.77 26.17 -0.61
N ALA A 66 -5.36 24.93 -0.27
CA ALA A 66 -4.76 24.01 -1.22
C ALA A 66 -5.83 23.28 -2.05
N ASP A 67 -5.43 22.81 -3.25
CA ASP A 67 -6.34 22.09 -4.15
C ASP A 67 -6.57 20.65 -3.73
N LEU A 68 -5.56 19.99 -3.15
CA LEU A 68 -5.61 18.58 -2.75
C LEU A 68 -4.99 18.35 -1.37
N TYR A 69 -5.67 17.60 -0.56
CA TYR A 69 -5.24 17.14 0.77
C TYR A 69 -5.13 15.63 0.78
N ILE A 70 -3.92 15.09 1.00
CA ILE A 70 -3.67 13.65 1.00
C ILE A 70 -3.41 13.19 2.43
N VAL A 71 -4.38 12.45 3.01
CA VAL A 71 -4.28 11.84 4.33
C VAL A 71 -3.56 10.51 4.21
N SER A 72 -2.31 10.49 4.68
CA SER A 72 -1.39 9.36 4.61
C SER A 72 -0.86 9.01 6.01
N VAL A 73 -1.78 8.56 6.85
CA VAL A 73 -1.54 8.06 8.22
C VAL A 73 -1.89 6.58 8.30
N SER A 74 -1.71 5.94 9.47
CA SER A 74 -2.18 4.55 9.66
C SER A 74 -3.70 4.48 9.57
N ASP A 75 -4.23 3.37 9.08
CA ASP A 75 -5.67 3.17 8.84
C ASP A 75 -6.50 3.50 10.09
N ASP A 76 -6.09 3.04 11.26
CA ASP A 76 -6.76 3.30 12.54
C ASP A 76 -6.80 4.79 12.92
N ALA A 77 -5.84 5.59 12.44
CA ALA A 77 -5.74 7.01 12.78
C ALA A 77 -6.51 7.92 11.81
N ILE A 78 -6.96 7.42 10.65
CA ILE A 78 -7.56 8.27 9.62
C ILE A 78 -8.78 9.03 10.17
N SER A 79 -9.70 8.34 10.84
CA SER A 79 -10.94 8.94 11.38
C SER A 79 -10.64 10.06 12.38
N GLU A 80 -9.73 9.82 13.33
CA GLU A 80 -9.33 10.83 14.31
C GLU A 80 -8.71 12.05 13.66
N VAL A 81 -7.78 11.83 12.71
CA VAL A 81 -7.07 12.90 12.02
C VAL A 81 -8.02 13.73 11.17
N VAL A 82 -8.89 13.09 10.40
CA VAL A 82 -9.89 13.76 9.53
C VAL A 82 -10.82 14.67 10.32
N ASN A 83 -11.26 14.23 11.48
CA ASN A 83 -12.14 15.03 12.34
C ASN A 83 -11.47 16.33 12.86
N GLN A 84 -10.14 16.35 12.99
CA GLN A 84 -9.38 17.49 13.49
C GLN A 84 -8.91 18.46 12.39
N ILE A 85 -8.85 18.03 11.11
CA ILE A 85 -8.50 18.92 9.98
C ILE A 85 -9.58 20.02 9.89
N PRO A 86 -9.23 21.31 9.73
CA PRO A 86 -10.22 22.38 9.55
C PRO A 86 -11.08 22.17 8.28
N GLU A 87 -12.13 22.98 8.11
CA GLU A 87 -12.84 23.05 6.83
C GLU A 87 -11.89 23.50 5.72
N ILE A 88 -11.96 22.85 4.58
CA ILE A 88 -11.12 23.07 3.42
C ILE A 88 -11.97 23.26 2.16
N ASN A 89 -11.45 23.99 1.17
CA ASN A 89 -12.13 24.22 -0.09
C ASN A 89 -11.69 23.24 -1.21
N GLY A 90 -10.62 22.48 -0.99
CA GLY A 90 -10.07 21.52 -1.96
C GLY A 90 -10.65 20.12 -1.83
N ILE A 91 -10.09 19.20 -2.60
CA ILE A 91 -10.39 17.78 -2.55
C ILE A 91 -9.59 17.15 -1.40
N ILE A 92 -10.22 16.28 -0.61
CA ILE A 92 -9.52 15.46 0.38
C ILE A 92 -9.57 13.98 0.01
N VAL A 93 -8.42 13.31 0.11
CA VAL A 93 -8.30 11.88 -0.16
C VAL A 93 -7.51 11.18 0.93
N HIS A 94 -7.76 9.89 1.13
CA HIS A 94 -6.83 9.04 1.89
C HIS A 94 -6.11 8.04 0.98
N THR A 95 -5.01 7.44 1.50
CA THR A 95 -4.18 6.49 0.74
C THR A 95 -4.37 5.04 1.17
N ALA A 96 -5.36 4.74 1.99
CA ALA A 96 -5.59 3.40 2.53
C ALA A 96 -6.28 2.46 1.52
N GLY A 97 -5.81 1.22 1.44
CA GLY A 97 -6.39 0.18 0.60
C GLY A 97 -7.69 -0.40 1.16
N SER A 98 -7.83 -0.46 2.49
CA SER A 98 -8.90 -1.16 3.21
C SER A 98 -10.00 -0.25 3.77
N ILE A 99 -9.84 1.08 3.71
CA ILE A 99 -10.78 2.03 4.31
C ILE A 99 -11.72 2.60 3.24
N SER A 100 -13.01 2.72 3.58
CA SER A 100 -13.99 3.37 2.71
C SER A 100 -13.81 4.88 2.68
N MET A 101 -13.98 5.52 1.53
CA MET A 101 -13.99 6.99 1.42
C MET A 101 -15.16 7.64 2.19
N GLU A 102 -16.22 6.89 2.47
CA GLU A 102 -17.41 7.41 3.15
C GLU A 102 -17.13 7.96 4.56
N MET A 103 -16.02 7.62 5.14
CA MET A 103 -15.57 8.24 6.40
C MET A 103 -15.29 9.74 6.26
N LEU A 104 -15.10 10.25 5.05
CA LEU A 104 -14.87 11.67 4.75
C LEU A 104 -16.19 12.43 4.51
N ALA A 105 -17.29 11.72 4.20
CA ALA A 105 -18.57 12.25 3.75
C ALA A 105 -19.23 13.23 4.73
N ALA A 106 -19.04 12.99 6.04
CA ALA A 106 -19.69 13.80 7.08
C ALA A 106 -19.18 15.26 7.12
N LYS A 107 -18.00 15.54 6.54
CA LYS A 107 -17.32 16.83 6.69
C LYS A 107 -16.95 17.50 5.37
N TYR A 108 -16.75 16.75 4.30
CA TYR A 108 -16.21 17.27 3.06
C TYR A 108 -17.14 17.02 1.88
N SER A 109 -17.25 18.00 0.98
CA SER A 109 -18.09 17.89 -0.22
C SER A 109 -17.39 17.19 -1.39
N ASN A 110 -16.05 17.30 -1.48
CA ASN A 110 -15.22 16.70 -2.51
C ASN A 110 -14.18 15.79 -1.85
N TYR A 111 -14.40 14.50 -1.95
CA TYR A 111 -13.55 13.51 -1.27
C TYR A 111 -13.40 12.22 -2.08
N GLY A 112 -12.39 11.46 -1.71
CA GLY A 112 -12.13 10.19 -2.36
C GLY A 112 -10.94 9.42 -1.80
N VAL A 113 -10.38 8.58 -2.64
CA VAL A 113 -9.20 7.76 -2.39
C VAL A 113 -8.17 7.98 -3.49
N LEU A 114 -6.92 8.06 -3.09
CA LEU A 114 -5.75 7.98 -3.99
C LEU A 114 -4.85 6.87 -3.44
N TYR A 115 -5.07 5.64 -3.86
CA TYR A 115 -4.41 4.45 -3.32
C TYR A 115 -3.22 4.01 -4.19
N PRO A 116 -1.97 4.23 -3.73
CA PRO A 116 -0.79 3.68 -4.38
C PRO A 116 -0.63 2.21 -4.00
N LEU A 117 -0.71 1.30 -4.97
CA LEU A 117 -0.46 -0.13 -4.74
C LEU A 117 1.04 -0.40 -4.75
N GLN A 118 1.67 -0.29 -3.59
CA GLN A 118 3.10 -0.52 -3.44
C GLN A 118 3.45 -0.90 -1.99
N SER A 119 4.58 -1.59 -1.84
CA SER A 119 5.19 -1.88 -0.54
C SER A 119 6.19 -0.78 -0.16
N PHE A 120 5.80 0.10 0.75
CA PHE A 120 6.59 1.26 1.15
C PHE A 120 7.55 0.93 2.29
N SER A 121 8.85 0.93 2.00
CA SER A 121 9.94 0.75 2.97
C SER A 121 10.79 2.01 3.06
N LYS A 122 11.16 2.44 4.28
CA LYS A 122 11.86 3.71 4.52
C LYS A 122 13.18 3.89 3.77
N ASN A 123 13.87 2.80 3.43
CA ASN A 123 15.24 2.81 2.90
C ASN A 123 15.33 2.29 1.46
N ARG A 124 14.22 2.20 0.74
CA ARG A 124 14.21 1.77 -0.65
C ARG A 124 13.64 2.87 -1.53
N ASN A 125 14.34 3.16 -2.61
CA ASN A 125 13.79 3.99 -3.67
C ASN A 125 12.71 3.18 -4.41
N ILE A 126 11.50 3.75 -4.53
CA ILE A 126 10.34 3.12 -5.17
C ILE A 126 10.02 3.90 -6.43
N ASP A 127 9.89 3.19 -7.53
CA ASP A 127 9.43 3.77 -8.79
C ASP A 127 7.91 4.00 -8.76
N LEU A 128 7.48 5.14 -8.25
CA LEU A 128 6.07 5.53 -8.21
C LEU A 128 5.53 5.90 -9.60
N GLN A 129 6.39 6.28 -10.56
CA GLN A 129 5.96 6.57 -11.91
C GLN A 129 5.36 5.35 -12.62
N ASN A 130 5.82 4.15 -12.30
CA ASN A 130 5.30 2.90 -12.84
C ASN A 130 4.44 2.10 -11.84
N SER A 131 4.31 2.57 -10.61
CA SER A 131 3.42 1.95 -9.62
C SER A 131 1.95 2.22 -9.93
N PRO A 132 1.05 1.24 -9.79
CA PRO A 132 -0.38 1.48 -9.97
C PRO A 132 -0.94 2.43 -8.91
N PHE A 133 -1.77 3.38 -9.36
CA PHE A 133 -2.60 4.22 -8.50
C PHE A 133 -4.08 3.97 -8.80
N PHE A 134 -4.85 3.73 -7.75
CA PHE A 134 -6.28 3.52 -7.84
C PHE A 134 -7.03 4.69 -7.22
N ILE A 135 -8.08 5.13 -7.92
CA ILE A 135 -8.86 6.30 -7.57
C ILE A 135 -10.30 5.88 -7.30
N GLU A 136 -10.89 6.46 -6.29
CA GLU A 136 -12.31 6.45 -6.00
C GLU A 136 -12.72 7.86 -5.61
N ALA A 137 -13.89 8.32 -6.02
CA ALA A 137 -14.37 9.67 -5.73
C ALA A 137 -15.90 9.67 -5.49
N ASN A 138 -16.35 10.61 -4.69
CA ASN A 138 -17.77 10.72 -4.34
C ASN A 138 -18.65 11.36 -5.42
N ASN A 139 -18.05 12.04 -6.40
CA ASN A 139 -18.77 12.65 -7.52
C ASN A 139 -17.86 12.74 -8.77
N SER A 140 -18.48 12.97 -9.93
CA SER A 140 -17.81 12.97 -11.24
C SER A 140 -16.74 14.06 -11.37
N ASP A 141 -16.96 15.25 -10.84
CA ASP A 141 -16.01 16.36 -10.96
C ASP A 141 -14.74 16.06 -10.16
N THR A 142 -14.90 15.52 -8.96
CA THR A 142 -13.79 15.05 -8.10
C THR A 142 -13.05 13.89 -8.78
N GLU A 143 -13.75 12.94 -9.40
CA GLU A 143 -13.14 11.82 -10.13
C GLU A 143 -12.28 12.31 -11.29
N ILE A 144 -12.81 13.22 -12.12
CA ILE A 144 -12.08 13.80 -13.25
C ILE A 144 -10.81 14.51 -12.76
N ALA A 145 -10.92 15.34 -11.72
CA ALA A 145 -9.79 16.06 -11.15
C ALA A 145 -8.70 15.12 -10.61
N LEU A 146 -9.10 14.11 -9.83
CA LEU A 146 -8.18 13.11 -9.28
C LEU A 146 -7.54 12.27 -10.39
N LEU A 147 -8.29 11.91 -11.43
CA LEU A 147 -7.79 11.16 -12.56
C LEU A 147 -6.72 11.95 -13.34
N HIS A 148 -6.97 13.24 -13.59
CA HIS A 148 -6.00 14.12 -14.23
C HIS A 148 -4.73 14.27 -13.37
N PHE A 149 -4.88 14.50 -12.08
CA PHE A 149 -3.76 14.58 -11.16
C PHE A 149 -2.94 13.29 -11.11
N ALA A 150 -3.62 12.14 -10.97
CA ALA A 150 -2.96 10.84 -10.85
C ALA A 150 -2.19 10.47 -12.13
N LYS A 151 -2.68 10.82 -13.31
CA LYS A 151 -1.94 10.62 -14.58
C LYS A 151 -0.67 11.47 -14.70
N ARG A 152 -0.52 12.52 -13.89
CA ARG A 152 0.74 13.28 -13.80
C ARG A 152 1.78 12.57 -12.94
N ILE A 153 1.34 11.73 -12.01
CA ILE A 153 2.20 11.05 -11.02
C ILE A 153 2.46 9.58 -11.33
N SER A 154 1.67 8.96 -12.21
CA SER A 154 1.86 7.56 -12.60
C SER A 154 1.40 7.28 -14.02
N ASN A 155 2.10 6.38 -14.67
CA ASN A 155 1.73 5.81 -15.98
C ASN A 155 0.60 4.77 -15.87
N ASN A 156 0.28 4.30 -14.66
CA ASN A 156 -0.69 3.23 -14.41
C ASN A 156 -1.76 3.69 -13.41
N VAL A 157 -2.84 4.24 -13.94
CA VAL A 157 -3.93 4.80 -13.15
C VAL A 157 -5.27 4.19 -13.56
N LYS A 158 -6.07 3.77 -12.58
CA LYS A 158 -7.41 3.21 -12.80
C LYS A 158 -8.38 3.71 -11.74
N VAL A 159 -9.63 3.99 -12.17
CA VAL A 159 -10.77 4.14 -11.25
C VAL A 159 -11.17 2.76 -10.75
N MET A 160 -11.42 2.63 -9.47
CA MET A 160 -11.72 1.36 -8.82
C MET A 160 -12.67 1.59 -7.65
N SER A 161 -13.71 0.78 -7.56
CA SER A 161 -14.65 0.80 -6.43
C SER A 161 -14.01 0.32 -5.13
N TYR A 162 -14.68 0.62 -4.01
CA TYR A 162 -14.25 0.15 -2.69
C TYR A 162 -14.06 -1.37 -2.63
N ASP A 163 -15.03 -2.15 -3.13
CA ASP A 163 -15.00 -3.61 -3.08
C ASP A 163 -13.86 -4.19 -3.93
N GLU A 164 -13.63 -3.63 -5.12
CA GLU A 164 -12.50 -4.02 -5.97
C GLU A 164 -11.16 -3.68 -5.29
N ARG A 165 -11.04 -2.49 -4.72
CA ARG A 165 -9.83 -2.03 -4.02
C ARG A 165 -9.55 -2.87 -2.78
N LEU A 166 -10.56 -3.21 -1.99
CA LEU A 166 -10.42 -4.10 -0.84
C LEU A 166 -9.96 -5.49 -1.26
N THR A 167 -10.56 -6.04 -2.32
CA THR A 167 -10.17 -7.33 -2.87
C THR A 167 -8.71 -7.32 -3.36
N LEU A 168 -8.32 -6.27 -4.08
CA LEU A 168 -6.94 -6.09 -4.55
C LEU A 168 -5.95 -5.94 -3.39
N HIS A 169 -6.34 -5.21 -2.34
CA HIS A 169 -5.51 -5.03 -1.15
C HIS A 169 -5.28 -6.37 -0.43
N ILE A 170 -6.32 -7.19 -0.25
CA ILE A 170 -6.18 -8.54 0.32
C ILE A 170 -5.27 -9.40 -0.55
N ALA A 171 -5.42 -9.38 -1.87
CA ALA A 171 -4.54 -10.10 -2.78
C ALA A 171 -3.07 -9.65 -2.65
N ALA A 172 -2.83 -8.34 -2.48
CA ALA A 172 -1.49 -7.80 -2.23
C ALA A 172 -0.91 -8.26 -0.89
N VAL A 173 -1.72 -8.40 0.15
CA VAL A 173 -1.27 -8.97 1.44
C VAL A 173 -0.77 -10.39 1.23
N PHE A 174 -1.50 -11.24 0.50
CA PHE A 174 -1.06 -12.61 0.19
C PHE A 174 0.24 -12.64 -0.61
N THR A 175 0.35 -11.82 -1.65
CA THR A 175 1.49 -11.87 -2.57
C THR A 175 2.74 -11.16 -2.06
N CYS A 176 2.60 -10.20 -1.16
CA CYS A 176 3.72 -9.40 -0.65
C CYS A 176 3.98 -9.63 0.84
N ASN A 177 3.02 -9.33 1.70
CA ASN A 177 3.23 -9.36 3.15
C ASN A 177 3.45 -10.79 3.67
N PHE A 178 2.56 -11.72 3.30
CA PHE A 178 2.69 -13.12 3.73
C PHE A 178 3.91 -13.77 3.09
N THR A 179 4.20 -13.50 1.83
CA THR A 179 5.41 -14.01 1.17
C THR A 179 6.68 -13.55 1.89
N ASN A 180 6.77 -12.26 2.29
CA ASN A 180 7.90 -11.80 3.07
C ASN A 180 7.99 -12.50 4.43
N HIS A 181 6.86 -12.75 5.09
CA HIS A 181 6.83 -13.48 6.36
C HIS A 181 7.29 -14.94 6.19
N MET A 182 6.90 -15.61 5.10
CA MET A 182 7.41 -16.96 4.78
C MET A 182 8.93 -16.97 4.61
N ALA A 183 9.49 -15.95 3.98
CA ALA A 183 10.96 -15.79 3.88
C ALA A 183 11.61 -15.55 5.25
N THR A 184 10.95 -14.82 6.15
CA THR A 184 11.42 -14.63 7.55
C THR A 184 11.47 -15.96 8.30
N ILE A 185 10.40 -16.76 8.23
CA ILE A 185 10.35 -18.10 8.83
C ILE A 185 11.48 -18.99 8.27
N ALA A 186 11.65 -19.00 6.95
CA ALA A 186 12.71 -19.77 6.31
C ALA A 186 14.10 -19.34 6.81
N LYS A 187 14.33 -18.03 6.98
CA LYS A 187 15.59 -17.50 7.52
C LYS A 187 15.85 -17.97 8.95
N GLU A 188 14.86 -17.90 9.83
CA GLU A 188 14.99 -18.34 11.22
C GLU A 188 15.30 -19.85 11.31
N LEU A 189 14.65 -20.68 10.49
CA LEU A 189 14.94 -22.11 10.42
C LEU A 189 16.37 -22.41 10.00
N LEU A 190 16.89 -21.71 9.00
CA LEU A 190 18.26 -21.88 8.53
C LEU A 190 19.30 -21.39 9.56
N GLU A 191 19.06 -20.25 10.18
CA GLU A 191 19.93 -19.70 11.22
C GLU A 191 20.06 -20.65 12.42
N SER A 192 19.00 -21.38 12.78
CA SER A 192 19.04 -22.41 13.84
C SER A 192 20.03 -23.55 13.56
N LYS A 193 20.47 -23.70 12.32
CA LYS A 193 21.41 -24.72 11.83
C LYS A 193 22.68 -24.12 11.26
N ASN A 194 22.91 -22.81 11.42
CA ASN A 194 24.04 -22.06 10.84
C ASN A 194 24.12 -22.22 9.30
N ILE A 195 22.99 -22.27 8.61
CA ILE A 195 22.92 -22.34 7.16
C ILE A 195 22.65 -20.93 6.61
N ASP A 196 23.43 -20.50 5.61
CA ASP A 196 23.28 -19.17 5.01
C ASP A 196 21.99 -19.09 4.19
N PHE A 197 21.17 -18.06 4.48
CA PHE A 197 19.91 -17.79 3.76
C PHE A 197 20.12 -17.52 2.26
N THR A 198 21.30 -17.05 1.87
CA THR A 198 21.63 -16.76 0.46
C THR A 198 21.53 -17.97 -0.45
N TYR A 199 21.62 -19.20 0.08
CA TYR A 199 21.38 -20.42 -0.69
C TYR A 199 19.96 -20.51 -1.27
N LEU A 200 18.99 -19.83 -0.67
CA LEU A 200 17.62 -19.77 -1.20
C LEU A 200 17.43 -18.70 -2.27
N SER A 201 18.38 -17.78 -2.47
CA SER A 201 18.21 -16.66 -3.41
C SER A 201 17.87 -17.09 -4.85
N PRO A 202 18.52 -18.10 -5.45
CA PRO A 202 18.15 -18.56 -6.79
C PRO A 202 16.75 -19.16 -6.86
N LEU A 203 16.34 -19.90 -5.81
CA LEU A 203 15.02 -20.52 -5.73
C LEU A 203 13.92 -19.47 -5.57
N ILE A 204 14.15 -18.45 -4.74
CA ILE A 204 13.23 -17.33 -4.56
C ILE A 204 13.03 -16.60 -5.89
N LYS A 205 14.13 -16.27 -6.58
CA LYS A 205 14.07 -15.61 -7.89
C LYS A 205 13.26 -16.42 -8.88
N GLU A 206 13.57 -17.71 -9.06
CA GLU A 206 12.87 -18.59 -9.98
C GLU A 206 11.37 -18.71 -9.66
N THR A 207 11.00 -18.72 -8.38
CA THR A 207 9.60 -18.75 -7.94
C THR A 207 8.86 -17.49 -8.39
N PHE A 208 9.45 -16.31 -8.19
CA PHE A 208 8.83 -15.05 -8.62
C PHE A 208 8.80 -14.92 -10.14
N ASP A 209 9.87 -15.30 -10.85
CA ASP A 209 9.90 -15.28 -12.30
C ASP A 209 8.76 -16.14 -12.89
N LYS A 210 8.50 -17.32 -12.32
CA LYS A 210 7.37 -18.18 -12.73
C LYS A 210 6.01 -17.55 -12.41
N ILE A 211 5.83 -16.96 -11.24
CA ILE A 211 4.58 -16.29 -10.85
C ILE A 211 4.26 -15.14 -11.82
N LEU A 212 5.27 -14.41 -12.28
CA LEU A 212 5.10 -13.26 -13.15
C LEU A 212 4.91 -13.64 -14.64
N THR A 213 5.41 -14.80 -15.05
CA THR A 213 5.42 -15.21 -16.47
C THR A 213 4.47 -16.35 -16.80
N SER A 214 3.92 -17.02 -15.79
CA SER A 214 3.06 -18.20 -15.95
C SER A 214 1.85 -18.12 -15.02
N ASN A 215 0.88 -19.01 -15.20
CA ASN A 215 -0.24 -19.14 -14.25
C ASN A 215 0.27 -19.68 -12.91
N PRO A 216 0.10 -18.96 -11.78
CA PRO A 216 0.55 -19.42 -10.45
C PRO A 216 0.03 -20.81 -10.09
N LYS A 217 -1.21 -21.14 -10.46
CA LYS A 217 -1.80 -22.45 -10.19
C LYS A 217 -1.06 -23.59 -10.89
N GLU A 218 -0.61 -23.37 -12.12
CA GLU A 218 0.14 -24.36 -12.90
C GLU A 218 1.58 -24.52 -12.42
N SER A 219 2.17 -23.41 -11.94
CA SER A 219 3.54 -23.34 -11.45
C SER A 219 3.75 -23.96 -10.06
N GLN A 220 2.68 -24.30 -9.33
CA GLN A 220 2.79 -24.90 -8.00
C GLN A 220 3.55 -26.22 -8.04
N THR A 221 4.47 -26.42 -7.11
CA THR A 221 5.27 -27.64 -6.91
C THR A 221 5.27 -28.04 -5.43
N GLY A 222 6.00 -29.07 -5.08
CA GLY A 222 6.26 -29.48 -3.69
C GLY A 222 5.44 -30.68 -3.19
N PRO A 223 5.71 -31.16 -1.97
CA PRO A 223 5.12 -32.37 -1.41
C PRO A 223 3.60 -32.27 -1.23
N ALA A 224 3.09 -31.10 -0.83
CA ALA A 224 1.66 -30.87 -0.65
C ALA A 224 0.87 -31.01 -1.96
N LYS A 225 1.40 -30.49 -3.10
CA LYS A 225 0.77 -30.69 -4.41
C LYS A 225 0.72 -32.17 -4.83
N ARG A 226 1.75 -32.94 -4.49
CA ARG A 226 1.83 -34.38 -4.81
C ARG A 226 1.14 -35.26 -3.78
N ASN A 227 0.54 -34.69 -2.73
CA ASN A 227 -0.05 -35.37 -1.59
C ASN A 227 0.92 -36.39 -0.92
N ASP A 228 2.17 -35.99 -0.75
CA ASP A 228 3.24 -36.81 -0.15
C ASP A 228 3.17 -36.74 1.37
N ILE A 229 2.22 -37.49 1.94
CA ILE A 229 1.87 -37.47 3.36
C ILE A 229 3.09 -37.70 4.25
N LYS A 230 3.95 -38.69 3.92
CA LYS A 230 5.13 -39.05 4.73
C LYS A 230 6.10 -37.90 4.87
N ILE A 231 6.29 -37.11 3.80
CA ILE A 231 7.18 -35.93 3.83
C ILE A 231 6.52 -34.80 4.61
N LEU A 232 5.22 -34.59 4.45
CA LEU A 232 4.47 -33.56 5.19
C LEU A 232 4.51 -33.82 6.71
N GLU A 233 4.29 -35.06 7.14
CA GLU A 233 4.38 -35.48 8.55
C GLU A 233 5.81 -35.23 9.09
N LYS A 234 6.84 -35.70 8.38
CA LYS A 234 8.23 -35.50 8.77
C LYS A 234 8.58 -34.02 8.92
N HIS A 235 8.13 -33.15 8.01
CA HIS A 235 8.37 -31.71 8.13
C HIS A 235 7.63 -31.13 9.34
N SER A 236 6.40 -31.55 9.58
CA SER A 236 5.62 -31.13 10.75
C SER A 236 6.31 -31.53 12.06
N GLU A 237 6.82 -32.76 12.14
CA GLU A 237 7.58 -33.25 13.31
C GLU A 237 8.84 -32.39 13.56
N MET A 238 9.55 -32.01 12.51
CA MET A 238 10.75 -31.16 12.63
C MET A 238 10.42 -29.75 13.15
N LEU A 239 9.18 -29.30 13.04
CA LEU A 239 8.72 -27.99 13.49
C LEU A 239 8.10 -27.98 14.89
N THR A 240 8.07 -29.11 15.60
CA THR A 240 7.45 -29.23 16.94
C THR A 240 8.01 -28.28 17.98
N SER A 241 9.29 -27.89 17.85
CA SER A 241 9.93 -26.90 18.71
C SER A 241 9.42 -25.45 18.48
N ASN A 242 8.71 -25.21 17.39
CA ASN A 242 8.12 -23.92 17.06
C ASN A 242 6.65 -24.10 16.61
N PRO A 243 5.70 -24.16 17.56
CA PRO A 243 4.31 -24.49 17.29
C PRO A 243 3.63 -23.59 16.26
N ILE A 244 3.96 -22.29 16.24
CA ILE A 244 3.39 -21.33 15.26
C ILE A 244 3.86 -21.67 13.84
N PHE A 245 5.13 -22.02 13.66
CA PHE A 245 5.64 -22.41 12.34
C PHE A 245 5.04 -23.71 11.87
N GLN A 246 4.83 -24.67 12.79
CA GLN A 246 4.16 -25.94 12.50
C GLN A 246 2.70 -25.70 12.06
N GLU A 247 1.98 -24.83 12.74
CA GLU A 247 0.59 -24.49 12.40
C GLU A 247 0.50 -23.84 11.01
N ILE A 248 1.34 -22.82 10.73
CA ILE A 248 1.42 -22.17 9.42
C ILE A 248 1.74 -23.19 8.33
N TYR A 249 2.73 -24.06 8.54
CA TYR A 249 3.12 -25.10 7.61
C TYR A 249 1.94 -26.03 7.32
N THR A 250 1.21 -26.47 8.34
CA THR A 250 0.07 -27.38 8.26
C THR A 250 -1.09 -26.74 7.49
N ILE A 251 -1.45 -25.49 7.82
CA ILE A 251 -2.55 -24.78 7.18
C ILE A 251 -2.26 -24.57 5.68
N ILE A 252 -1.06 -24.09 5.35
CA ILE A 252 -0.69 -23.85 3.95
C ILE A 252 -0.60 -25.16 3.17
N SER A 253 -0.01 -26.21 3.73
CA SER A 253 0.08 -27.53 3.09
C SER A 253 -1.31 -28.13 2.84
N SER A 254 -2.21 -28.04 3.81
CA SER A 254 -3.60 -28.49 3.68
C SER A 254 -4.35 -27.70 2.59
N SER A 255 -4.18 -26.39 2.54
CA SER A 255 -4.77 -25.54 1.50
C SER A 255 -4.30 -25.94 0.11
N ILE A 256 -2.99 -26.17 -0.07
CA ILE A 256 -2.41 -26.64 -1.34
C ILE A 256 -3.00 -28.01 -1.70
N THR A 257 -2.96 -28.97 -0.79
CA THR A 257 -3.49 -30.32 -1.03
C THR A 257 -4.95 -30.27 -1.47
N THR A 258 -5.78 -29.48 -0.78
CA THR A 258 -7.21 -29.31 -1.11
C THR A 258 -7.41 -28.66 -2.48
N MET A 259 -6.57 -27.70 -2.86
CA MET A 259 -6.69 -26.98 -4.13
C MET A 259 -6.30 -27.84 -5.34
N TYR A 260 -5.33 -28.75 -5.18
CA TYR A 260 -4.72 -29.47 -6.29
C TYR A 260 -5.12 -30.97 -6.38
N ASN A 261 -5.69 -31.53 -5.32
CA ASN A 261 -6.11 -32.94 -5.27
C ASN A 261 -7.63 -33.07 -5.01
N LYS A 262 -8.43 -32.09 -5.49
CA LYS A 262 -9.90 -32.29 -5.57
C LYS A 262 -10.17 -33.34 -6.62
N GLU A 263 -10.72 -34.50 -6.19
CA GLU A 263 -11.36 -35.49 -7.04
C GLU A 263 -12.58 -34.91 -7.78
#